data_d3773213720a3ca0dbe67662036afca1
#
_entry.id   d3773213720a3ca0dbe67662036afca1
#
_cell.length_a   1.000
_cell.length_b   1.000
_cell.length_c   1.000
_cell.angle_alpha   90.00
_cell.angle_beta   90.00
_cell.angle_gamma   90.00
#
_symmetry.space_group_name_H-M   'P 1'
#
loop_
_entity.id
_entity.type
_entity.pdbx_description
1 polymer ?
#
loop_
_entity_poly.entity_id
_entity_poly.type
_entity_poly.pdbx_seq_one_letter_code
_entity_poly.pdbx_strand_id
1 'polypeptide(L)'
;MQRRVAGGEIAVYLHLGQDTVILTENIVAMFDIDACTVSKKTREFLADAQKNGEVINVSYELPRSFVVCSENGKNRVYISQLSTKTLYRRQYNFSDTGEV
;
A
#
# COMPACT_ATOMS: atom_id res chain seq x y z
N MET A 1 -10.23 7.24 2.11
CA MET A 1 -9.06 8.13 1.97
C MET A 1 -9.28 9.41 2.73
N GLN A 2 -8.22 9.99 3.19
CA GLN A 2 -8.25 11.22 3.95
C GLN A 2 -7.29 12.22 3.36
N ARG A 3 -7.56 13.49 3.58
CA ARG A 3 -6.70 14.57 3.17
C ARG A 3 -6.41 15.45 4.37
N ARG A 4 -5.15 15.80 4.56
CA ARG A 4 -4.72 16.64 5.68
C ARG A 4 -3.75 17.69 5.18
N VAL A 5 -3.71 18.79 5.91
CA VAL A 5 -2.72 19.82 5.67
C VAL A 5 -1.67 19.70 6.77
N ALA A 6 -0.41 19.61 6.38
CA ALA A 6 0.68 19.52 7.33
C ALA A 6 1.81 20.38 6.80
N GLY A 7 2.23 21.36 7.57
CA GLY A 7 3.31 22.23 7.16
C GLY A 7 3.04 23.00 5.88
N GLY A 8 1.77 23.26 5.59
CA GLY A 8 1.39 23.96 4.39
C GLY A 8 1.18 23.07 3.17
N GLU A 9 1.39 21.77 3.32
CA GLU A 9 1.22 20.81 2.24
C GLU A 9 -0.01 19.96 2.48
N ILE A 10 -0.58 19.45 1.39
CA ILE A 10 -1.71 18.55 1.48
C ILE A 10 -1.19 17.12 1.36
N ALA A 11 -1.43 16.34 2.40
CA ALA A 11 -1.06 14.93 2.42
C ALA A 11 -2.29 14.10 2.06
N VAL A 12 -2.10 13.10 1.18
CA VAL A 12 -3.18 12.21 0.77
C VAL A 12 -2.88 10.83 1.34
N TYR A 13 -3.88 10.27 1.99
CA TYR A 13 -3.77 8.95 2.61
C TYR A 13 -4.58 7.93 1.82
N LEU A 14 -4.09 6.72 1.78
CA LEU A 14 -4.79 5.59 1.19
C LEU A 14 -5.09 4.58 2.29
N HIS A 15 -6.36 4.22 2.42
CA HIS A 15 -6.81 3.25 3.39
C HIS A 15 -6.65 1.85 2.79
N LEU A 16 -5.81 1.03 3.39
CA LEU A 16 -5.50 -0.31 2.90
C LEU A 16 -6.43 -1.39 3.44
N GLY A 17 -7.28 -1.04 4.39
CA GLY A 17 -8.19 -1.97 5.04
C GLY A 17 -8.02 -1.91 6.53
N GLN A 18 -8.99 -2.43 7.28
CA GLN A 18 -8.99 -2.38 8.74
C GLN A 18 -8.65 -0.96 9.21
N ASP A 19 -7.66 -0.83 10.06
CA ASP A 19 -7.27 0.47 10.59
C ASP A 19 -6.00 1.01 9.95
N THR A 20 -5.53 0.40 8.88
CA THR A 20 -4.26 0.77 8.28
C THR A 20 -4.42 1.82 7.21
N VAL A 21 -3.74 2.94 7.39
CA VAL A 21 -3.75 4.07 6.47
C VAL A 21 -2.30 4.44 6.20
N ILE A 22 -1.96 4.66 4.93
CA ILE A 22 -0.61 5.05 4.55
C ILE A 22 -0.66 6.32 3.71
N LEU A 23 0.47 7.03 3.68
CA LEU A 23 0.62 8.18 2.79
C LEU A 23 0.86 7.70 1.38
N THR A 24 0.10 8.21 0.42
CA THR A 24 0.26 7.79 -0.97
C THR A 24 1.62 8.13 -1.51
N GLU A 25 2.24 9.19 -1.03
CA GLU A 25 3.56 9.60 -1.50
C GLU A 25 4.64 8.60 -1.12
N ASN A 26 4.39 7.75 -0.15
CA ASN A 26 5.34 6.74 0.29
C ASN A 26 5.25 5.45 -0.53
N ILE A 27 4.25 5.32 -1.38
CA ILE A 27 4.05 4.09 -2.15
C ILE A 27 5.05 4.01 -3.28
N VAL A 28 5.81 2.92 -3.30
CA VAL A 28 6.77 2.65 -4.36
C VAL A 28 6.13 1.77 -5.44
N ALA A 29 5.35 0.79 -5.02
CA ALA A 29 4.74 -0.15 -5.96
C ALA A 29 3.59 -0.88 -5.30
N MET A 30 2.65 -1.34 -6.13
CA MET A 30 1.56 -2.21 -5.70
C MET A 30 1.50 -3.42 -6.63
N PHE A 31 1.34 -4.59 -6.06
CA PHE A 31 1.32 -5.84 -6.81
C PHE A 31 0.08 -6.64 -6.46
N ASP A 32 -0.58 -7.17 -7.47
CA ASP A 32 -1.72 -8.06 -7.27
C ASP A 32 -1.19 -9.49 -7.11
N ILE A 33 -1.55 -10.13 -6.01
CA ILE A 33 -1.03 -11.46 -5.71
C ILE A 33 -1.51 -12.49 -6.74
N ASP A 34 -2.77 -12.38 -7.14
CA ASP A 34 -3.36 -13.37 -8.05
C ASP A 34 -2.92 -13.20 -9.49
N ALA A 35 -2.79 -11.94 -9.92
CA ALA A 35 -2.49 -11.65 -11.32
C ALA A 35 -1.00 -11.56 -11.60
N CYS A 36 -0.20 -11.42 -10.58
CA CYS A 36 1.23 -11.19 -10.73
C CYS A 36 1.97 -12.50 -10.88
N THR A 37 2.66 -12.65 -12.01
CA THR A 37 3.64 -13.74 -12.14
C THR A 37 4.86 -13.27 -11.39
N VAL A 38 5.01 -13.75 -10.19
CA VAL A 38 6.04 -13.25 -9.30
C VAL A 38 7.41 -13.67 -9.78
N SER A 39 8.23 -12.72 -10.17
CA SER A 39 9.58 -13.01 -10.61
C SER A 39 10.44 -13.46 -9.45
N LYS A 40 11.56 -14.08 -9.76
CA LYS A 40 12.49 -14.52 -8.75
C LYS A 40 12.95 -13.36 -7.89
N LYS A 41 13.23 -12.21 -8.51
CA LYS A 41 13.68 -11.03 -7.79
C LYS A 41 12.62 -10.53 -6.82
N THR A 42 11.37 -10.53 -7.25
CA THR A 42 10.27 -10.09 -6.38
C THR A 42 10.12 -11.04 -5.20
N ARG A 43 10.22 -12.35 -5.43
CA ARG A 43 10.12 -13.32 -4.35
C ARG A 43 11.25 -13.13 -3.35
N GLU A 44 12.45 -12.88 -3.85
CA GLU A 44 13.59 -12.65 -2.97
C GLU A 44 13.41 -11.39 -2.15
N PHE A 45 12.89 -10.35 -2.79
CA PHE A 45 12.61 -9.09 -2.09
C PHE A 45 11.61 -9.30 -0.96
N LEU A 46 10.53 -10.02 -1.24
CA LEU A 46 9.49 -10.26 -0.24
C LEU A 46 10.00 -11.14 0.91
N ALA A 47 10.82 -12.14 0.57
CA ALA A 47 11.41 -13.00 1.59
C ALA A 47 12.35 -12.21 2.50
N ASP A 48 13.14 -11.32 1.91
CA ASP A 48 14.04 -10.48 2.70
C ASP A 48 13.25 -9.52 3.58
N ALA A 49 12.19 -8.94 3.04
CA ALA A 49 11.35 -8.03 3.80
C ALA A 49 10.75 -8.73 5.00
N GLN A 50 10.27 -9.96 4.81
CA GLN A 50 9.70 -10.73 5.90
C GLN A 50 10.75 -11.07 6.96
N LYS A 51 11.93 -11.44 6.51
CA LYS A 51 13.04 -11.78 7.39
C LYS A 51 13.46 -10.57 8.22
N ASN A 52 13.38 -9.39 7.62
CA ASN A 52 13.77 -8.14 8.30
C ASN A 52 12.64 -7.53 9.12
N GLY A 53 11.49 -8.17 9.19
CA GLY A 53 10.37 -7.65 9.97
C GLY A 53 9.68 -6.46 9.33
N GLU A 54 9.78 -6.32 8.01
CA GLU A 54 9.22 -5.19 7.29
C GLU A 54 7.82 -5.45 6.72
N VAL A 55 7.30 -6.67 6.90
CA VAL A 55 6.01 -7.05 6.37
C VAL A 55 4.93 -6.82 7.41
N ILE A 56 3.87 -6.15 7.02
CA ILE A 56 2.74 -5.84 7.89
C ILE A 56 1.47 -6.42 7.26
N ASN A 57 0.82 -7.33 7.97
CA ASN A 57 -0.46 -7.87 7.54
C ASN A 57 -1.56 -6.92 7.99
N VAL A 58 -2.29 -6.37 7.02
CA VAL A 58 -3.34 -5.40 7.29
C VAL A 58 -4.60 -6.09 7.80
N SER A 59 -4.83 -7.32 7.38
CA SER A 59 -6.06 -8.03 7.69
C SER A 59 -5.78 -9.50 7.84
N TYR A 60 -6.66 -10.21 8.52
CA TYR A 60 -6.59 -11.67 8.62
C TYR A 60 -7.32 -12.35 7.47
N GLU A 61 -7.95 -11.57 6.61
CA GLU A 61 -8.63 -12.14 5.44
C GLU A 61 -7.61 -12.52 4.38
N LEU A 62 -8.08 -13.26 3.38
CA LEU A 62 -7.22 -13.74 2.31
C LEU A 62 -6.54 -12.57 1.62
N PRO A 63 -5.22 -12.59 1.53
CA PRO A 63 -4.51 -11.46 0.93
C PRO A 63 -4.73 -11.39 -0.58
N ARG A 64 -4.83 -10.17 -1.09
CA ARG A 64 -5.03 -9.92 -2.51
C ARG A 64 -3.92 -9.09 -3.13
N SER A 65 -3.24 -8.27 -2.33
CA SER A 65 -2.22 -7.38 -2.87
C SER A 65 -1.10 -7.12 -1.88
N PHE A 66 0.06 -6.70 -2.42
CA PHE A 66 1.14 -6.14 -1.61
C PHE A 66 1.31 -4.68 -1.98
N VAL A 67 1.55 -3.85 -0.99
CA VAL A 67 1.85 -2.44 -1.22
C VAL A 67 3.22 -2.17 -0.61
N VAL A 68 4.19 -1.83 -1.47
CA VAL A 68 5.55 -1.55 -1.03
C VAL A 68 5.68 -0.06 -0.80
N CYS A 69 6.10 0.31 0.39
CA CYS A 69 6.30 1.70 0.78
C CYS A 69 7.72 1.94 1.23
N SER A 70 8.16 3.18 1.06
CA SER A 70 9.42 3.63 1.61
C SER A 70 9.14 4.83 2.50
N GLU A 71 9.46 4.71 3.78
CA GLU A 71 9.19 5.75 4.76
C GLU A 71 10.48 6.05 5.50
N ASN A 72 10.99 7.27 5.34
CA ASN A 72 12.19 7.71 6.04
C ASN A 72 13.36 6.75 5.84
N GLY A 73 13.53 6.26 4.61
CA GLY A 73 14.62 5.35 4.28
C GLY A 73 14.37 3.91 4.66
N LYS A 74 13.22 3.60 5.21
CA LYS A 74 12.88 2.22 5.58
C LYS A 74 11.79 1.69 4.69
N ASN A 75 11.94 0.44 4.27
CA ASN A 75 10.95 -0.22 3.44
C ASN A 75 9.92 -0.91 4.31
N ARG A 76 8.67 -0.87 3.87
CA ARG A 76 7.58 -1.61 4.50
C ARG A 76 6.75 -2.23 3.41
N VAL A 77 6.31 -3.46 3.64
CA VAL A 77 5.44 -4.16 2.72
C VAL A 77 4.13 -4.46 3.43
N TYR A 78 3.06 -3.86 2.95
CA TYR A 78 1.73 -4.08 3.52
C TYR A 78 1.02 -5.12 2.69
N ILE A 79 0.47 -6.12 3.36
CA ILE A 79 -0.32 -7.16 2.69
C ILE A 79 -1.78 -6.87 2.96
N SER A 80 -2.52 -6.56 1.89
CA SER A 80 -3.89 -6.10 1.98
C SER A 80 -4.85 -7.13 1.41
N GLN A 81 -6.06 -7.20 1.96
CA GLN A 81 -7.13 -8.02 1.42
C GLN A 81 -7.84 -7.35 0.24
N LEU A 82 -7.50 -6.11 -0.05
CA LEU A 82 -8.09 -5.38 -1.17
C LEU A 82 -7.26 -5.60 -2.42
N SER A 83 -7.92 -5.68 -3.58
CA SER A 83 -7.21 -5.84 -4.84
C SER A 83 -6.52 -4.54 -5.21
N THR A 84 -5.49 -4.64 -6.07
CA THR A 84 -4.82 -3.44 -6.56
C THR A 84 -5.78 -2.54 -7.31
N LYS A 85 -6.73 -3.14 -8.02
CA LYS A 85 -7.74 -2.37 -8.74
C LYS A 85 -8.55 -1.50 -7.79
N THR A 86 -8.95 -2.07 -6.65
CA THR A 86 -9.68 -1.32 -5.64
C THR A 86 -8.84 -0.21 -5.05
N LEU A 87 -7.56 -0.49 -4.79
CA LEU A 87 -6.67 0.50 -4.21
C LEU A 87 -6.43 1.66 -5.17
N TYR A 88 -6.22 1.36 -6.46
CA TYR A 88 -6.07 2.41 -7.46
C TYR A 88 -7.34 3.24 -7.58
N ARG A 89 -8.48 2.58 -7.57
CA ARG A 89 -9.76 3.28 -7.67
C ARG A 89 -9.96 4.24 -6.51
N ARG A 90 -9.57 3.83 -5.31
CA ARG A 90 -9.69 4.68 -4.13
C ARG A 90 -8.85 5.94 -4.26
N GLN A 91 -7.64 5.79 -4.80
CA GLN A 91 -6.78 6.96 -5.02
C GLN A 91 -7.40 7.92 -6.02
N TYR A 92 -7.82 7.39 -7.16
CA TYR A 92 -8.35 8.23 -8.23
C TYR A 92 -9.68 8.88 -7.86
N ASN A 93 -10.56 8.13 -7.26
CA ASN A 93 -11.85 8.68 -6.88
C ASN A 93 -11.71 9.83 -5.92
N PHE A 94 -10.80 9.69 -4.99
CA PHE A 94 -10.54 10.77 -4.04
C PHE A 94 -10.00 11.99 -4.76
N SER A 95 -9.08 11.78 -5.70
CA SER A 95 -8.47 12.88 -6.44
C SER A 95 -9.49 13.58 -7.35
N ASP A 96 -10.35 12.78 -8.00
CA ASP A 96 -11.31 13.31 -8.95
C ASP A 96 -12.36 14.14 -8.28
N THR A 97 -12.91 13.66 -7.18
CA THR A 97 -14.03 14.34 -6.56
C THR A 97 -13.60 15.40 -5.60
N GLY A 98 -12.42 15.26 -5.05
CA GLY A 98 -11.97 16.16 -4.00
C GLY A 98 -12.79 16.04 -2.76
N GLU A 99 -13.75 15.09 -2.76
CA GLU A 99 -14.57 14.86 -1.64
C GLU A 99 -14.62 13.45 -1.39
N VAL A 100 -14.99 12.94 -0.98
CA VAL A 100 -15.13 11.72 -0.83
C VAL A 100 -15.15 11.12 -0.19
#